data_a9df0c1659c4144bd727a53467fcf3f7
#
_entry.id   a9df0c1659c4144bd727a53467fcf3f7
#
_cell.length_a   1.000
_cell.length_b   1.000
_cell.length_c   1.000
_cell.angle_alpha   90.00
_cell.angle_beta   90.00
_cell.angle_gamma   90.00
#
_symmetry.space_group_name_H-M   'P 1'
#
loop_
_entity.id
_entity.type
_entity.pdbx_description
1 polymer ?
#
loop_
_entity_poly.entity_id
_entity_poly.type
_entity_poly.pdbx_seq_one_letter_code
_entity_poly.pdbx_strand_id
1 'polypeptide(L)'
;MAQSSAKKMSAVRNLALERYMGRWYEIACFPSSFQPRDGRGTRATYTLLTDGATVRVLNETWSGGKRSYIEGTAFRAEGAGDEARLKVRFYVPPFLPLFPVTGDYWVLHVDQDYTYALVGQPSLKYLWILCRQTQMDEETYNRLVEKAKEYGYDVQKLKKTPQIEPPPEGDEGPKDTKGIWWLKSLLGK
;
A
#
# COMPACT_ATOMS: atom_id res chain seq x y z
N MET A 1 16.35 17.96 26.51
CA MET A 1 15.38 17.10 25.81
C MET A 1 16.17 16.20 24.88
N ALA A 2 16.27 14.92 25.19
CA ALA A 2 16.99 13.98 24.33
C ALA A 2 16.21 13.77 23.04
N GLN A 3 16.75 14.19 21.91
CA GLN A 3 16.27 13.73 20.60
C GLN A 3 16.55 12.23 20.54
N SER A 4 15.50 11.43 20.67
CA SER A 4 15.57 10.01 20.36
C SER A 4 16.01 9.90 18.90
N SER A 5 17.21 9.42 18.65
CA SER A 5 17.65 9.14 17.29
C SER A 5 16.68 8.10 16.68
N ALA A 6 16.08 8.44 15.56
CA ALA A 6 15.18 7.52 14.87
C ALA A 6 15.90 6.19 14.63
N LYS A 7 15.19 5.09 14.89
CA LYS A 7 15.70 3.73 14.66
C LYS A 7 16.00 3.57 13.16
N LYS A 8 17.14 2.97 12.82
CA LYS A 8 17.42 2.64 11.43
C LYS A 8 16.31 1.75 10.87
N MET A 9 15.69 2.21 9.79
CA MET A 9 14.59 1.47 9.15
C MET A 9 15.11 0.14 8.60
N SER A 10 14.40 -0.93 8.91
CA SER A 10 14.65 -2.28 8.39
C SER A 10 13.32 -2.93 8.00
N ALA A 11 13.34 -3.70 6.92
CA ALA A 11 12.21 -4.52 6.53
C ALA A 11 12.23 -5.86 7.29
N VAL A 12 11.08 -6.52 7.37
CA VAL A 12 10.99 -7.88 7.94
C VAL A 12 11.86 -8.83 7.14
N ARG A 13 12.39 -9.86 7.81
CA ARG A 13 13.21 -10.89 7.16
C ARG A 13 12.39 -12.13 6.87
N ASN A 14 12.80 -12.87 5.83
CA ASN A 14 12.21 -14.16 5.45
C ASN A 14 10.68 -14.08 5.29
N LEU A 15 10.18 -13.00 4.66
CA LEU A 15 8.77 -12.88 4.34
C LEU A 15 8.33 -14.06 3.47
N ALA A 16 7.38 -14.85 3.97
CA ALA A 16 6.74 -15.90 3.18
C ALA A 16 5.81 -15.22 2.15
N LEU A 17 6.30 -15.08 0.94
CA LEU A 17 5.65 -14.30 -0.11
C LEU A 17 4.27 -14.85 -0.43
N GLU A 18 4.11 -16.17 -0.45
CA GLU A 18 2.83 -16.85 -0.69
C GLU A 18 1.77 -16.50 0.36
N ARG A 19 2.18 -16.38 1.63
CA ARG A 19 1.27 -15.98 2.72
C ARG A 19 0.90 -14.50 2.65
N TYR A 20 1.75 -13.70 2.03
CA TYR A 20 1.51 -12.27 1.86
C TYR A 20 0.55 -11.98 0.69
N MET A 21 0.32 -12.93 -0.21
CA MET A 21 -0.59 -12.79 -1.35
C MET A 21 -2.05 -12.62 -0.91
N GLY A 22 -2.91 -12.27 -1.86
CA GLY A 22 -4.34 -12.02 -1.65
C GLY A 22 -4.65 -10.56 -1.36
N ARG A 23 -5.81 -10.34 -0.77
CA ARG A 23 -6.38 -9.00 -0.54
C ARG A 23 -5.92 -8.40 0.78
N TRP A 24 -5.60 -7.10 0.73
CA TRP A 24 -5.28 -6.27 1.87
C TRP A 24 -6.06 -4.96 1.79
N TYR A 25 -6.80 -4.62 2.85
CA TYR A 25 -7.50 -3.34 2.96
C TYR A 25 -6.58 -2.28 3.56
N GLU A 26 -6.62 -1.08 2.98
CA GLU A 26 -5.89 0.07 3.51
C GLU A 26 -6.66 0.66 4.70
N ILE A 27 -6.14 0.50 5.90
CA ILE A 27 -6.73 1.05 7.13
C ILE A 27 -6.36 2.52 7.29
N ALA A 28 -5.12 2.86 6.97
CA ALA A 28 -4.62 4.23 6.96
C ALA A 28 -3.44 4.36 6.02
N CYS A 29 -3.22 5.56 5.52
CA CYS A 29 -2.05 5.87 4.71
C CYS A 29 -1.60 7.33 4.88
N PHE A 30 -0.40 7.63 4.41
CA PHE A 30 -0.03 9.01 4.10
C PHE A 30 -0.73 9.41 2.82
N PRO A 31 -1.46 10.56 2.81
CA PRO A 31 -2.07 11.07 1.58
C PRO A 31 -1.04 11.22 0.47
N SER A 32 -1.35 10.68 -0.68
CA SER A 32 -0.50 10.78 -1.86
C SER A 32 -1.26 11.44 -3.01
N SER A 33 -0.51 12.01 -3.97
CA SER A 33 -1.10 12.51 -5.20
C SER A 33 -1.65 11.40 -6.10
N PHE A 34 -1.38 10.15 -5.76
CA PHE A 34 -1.79 8.98 -6.54
C PHE A 34 -3.14 8.38 -6.11
N GLN A 35 -3.75 8.92 -5.07
CA GLN A 35 -5.04 8.45 -4.57
C GLN A 35 -6.06 9.60 -4.53
N PRO A 36 -7.36 9.34 -4.86
CA PRO A 36 -8.41 10.33 -4.66
C PRO A 36 -8.50 10.70 -3.17
N ARG A 37 -8.64 11.98 -2.87
CA ARG A 37 -8.75 12.48 -1.49
C ARG A 37 -9.99 11.97 -0.76
N ASP A 38 -11.04 11.64 -1.51
CA ASP A 38 -12.32 11.09 -1.05
C ASP A 38 -12.42 9.57 -1.27
N GLY A 39 -11.30 8.93 -1.61
CA GLY A 39 -11.21 7.50 -1.83
C GLY A 39 -11.64 6.71 -0.59
N ARG A 40 -12.44 5.68 -0.79
CA ARG A 40 -12.89 4.75 0.24
C ARG A 40 -12.87 3.33 -0.27
N GLY A 41 -12.88 2.37 0.63
CA GLY A 41 -12.79 0.96 0.27
C GLY A 41 -11.46 0.62 -0.41
N THR A 42 -10.42 1.45 -0.21
CA THR A 42 -9.11 1.26 -0.84
C THR A 42 -8.50 -0.05 -0.40
N ARG A 43 -8.02 -0.81 -1.37
CA ARG A 43 -7.43 -2.13 -1.15
C ARG A 43 -6.39 -2.47 -2.21
N ALA A 44 -5.49 -3.37 -1.86
CA ALA A 44 -4.53 -3.99 -2.77
C ALA A 44 -4.79 -5.49 -2.85
N THR A 45 -4.67 -6.05 -4.04
CA THR A 45 -4.68 -7.51 -4.25
C THR A 45 -3.36 -7.91 -4.88
N TYR A 46 -2.65 -8.83 -4.24
CA TYR A 46 -1.36 -9.35 -4.68
C TYR A 46 -1.52 -10.79 -5.18
N THR A 47 -0.94 -11.07 -6.33
CA THR A 47 -0.96 -12.41 -6.94
C THR A 47 0.46 -12.77 -7.37
N LEU A 48 0.99 -13.86 -6.83
CA LEU A 48 2.30 -14.37 -7.22
C LEU A 48 2.21 -14.92 -8.65
N LEU A 49 3.12 -14.52 -9.52
CA LEU A 49 3.18 -15.01 -10.88
C LEU A 49 3.89 -16.38 -10.96
N THR A 50 3.80 -17.02 -12.10
CA THR A 50 4.33 -18.37 -12.32
C THR A 50 5.84 -18.49 -12.19
N ASP A 51 6.57 -17.37 -12.24
CA ASP A 51 8.01 -17.33 -11.98
C ASP A 51 8.37 -17.48 -10.49
N GLY A 52 7.36 -17.46 -9.59
CA GLY A 52 7.55 -17.58 -8.15
C GLY A 52 8.26 -16.39 -7.47
N ALA A 53 8.49 -15.30 -8.20
CA ALA A 53 9.26 -14.15 -7.73
C ALA A 53 8.59 -12.80 -7.98
N THR A 54 7.84 -12.69 -9.08
CA THR A 54 7.13 -11.47 -9.45
C THR A 54 5.70 -11.51 -8.92
N VAL A 55 5.26 -10.40 -8.33
CA VAL A 55 3.90 -10.24 -7.80
C VAL A 55 3.12 -9.27 -8.68
N ARG A 56 1.97 -9.69 -9.17
CA ARG A 56 1.00 -8.77 -9.77
C ARG A 56 0.34 -7.97 -8.66
N VAL A 57 0.26 -6.66 -8.83
CA VAL A 57 -0.34 -5.71 -7.89
C VAL A 57 -1.57 -5.11 -8.55
N LEU A 58 -2.72 -5.24 -7.90
CA LEU A 58 -3.96 -4.56 -8.27
C LEU A 58 -4.38 -3.66 -7.11
N ASN A 59 -4.29 -2.36 -7.29
CA ASN A 59 -4.79 -1.38 -6.32
C ASN A 59 -6.13 -0.84 -6.79
N GLU A 60 -7.11 -0.79 -5.88
CA GLU A 60 -8.48 -0.38 -6.15
C GLU A 60 -8.93 0.64 -5.10
N THR A 61 -9.75 1.59 -5.52
CA THR A 61 -10.41 2.55 -4.64
C THR A 61 -11.72 3.03 -5.26
N TRP A 62 -12.65 3.48 -4.43
CA TRP A 62 -13.93 4.04 -4.86
C TRP A 62 -14.03 5.50 -4.49
N SER A 63 -14.43 6.34 -5.45
CA SER A 63 -14.63 7.76 -5.27
C SER A 63 -15.90 8.16 -6.03
N GLY A 64 -16.82 8.88 -5.38
CA GLY A 64 -18.09 9.25 -6.01
C GLY A 64 -18.91 8.05 -6.51
N GLY A 65 -18.84 6.91 -5.84
CA GLY A 65 -19.52 5.67 -6.24
C GLY A 65 -18.89 4.93 -7.41
N LYS A 66 -17.75 5.38 -7.91
CA LYS A 66 -17.05 4.79 -9.06
C LYS A 66 -15.78 4.10 -8.62
N ARG A 67 -15.55 2.89 -9.14
CA ARG A 67 -14.32 2.13 -8.94
C ARG A 67 -13.21 2.65 -9.84
N SER A 68 -12.06 2.93 -9.26
CA SER A 68 -10.82 3.20 -9.97
C SER A 68 -9.77 2.17 -9.59
N TYR A 69 -8.93 1.77 -10.52
CA TYR A 69 -7.89 0.79 -10.24
C TYR A 69 -6.62 1.06 -11.07
N ILE A 70 -5.50 0.56 -10.56
CA ILE A 70 -4.24 0.52 -11.28
C ILE A 70 -3.57 -0.84 -11.08
N GLU A 71 -2.99 -1.36 -12.14
CA GLU A 71 -2.23 -2.60 -12.11
C GLU A 71 -0.74 -2.33 -12.29
N GLY A 72 0.07 -3.11 -11.59
CA GLY A 72 1.51 -3.07 -11.67
C GLY A 72 2.14 -4.38 -11.26
N THR A 73 3.43 -4.35 -11.06
CA THR A 73 4.20 -5.50 -10.60
C THR A 73 5.09 -5.12 -9.42
N ALA A 74 5.27 -6.03 -8.48
CA ALA A 74 6.25 -5.91 -7.42
C ALA A 74 7.28 -7.04 -7.56
N PHE A 75 8.51 -6.72 -7.20
CA PHE A 75 9.64 -7.63 -7.25
C PHE A 75 10.65 -7.27 -6.16
N ARG A 76 11.47 -8.23 -5.77
CA ARG A 76 12.50 -8.00 -4.75
C ARG A 76 13.51 -6.98 -5.23
N ALA A 77 13.88 -6.02 -4.39
CA ALA A 77 14.90 -5.04 -4.69
C ALA A 77 16.28 -5.71 -4.75
N GLU A 78 17.14 -5.22 -5.63
CA GLU A 78 18.53 -5.65 -5.70
C GLU A 78 19.23 -5.44 -4.35
N GLY A 79 20.02 -6.40 -3.91
CA GLY A 79 20.72 -6.35 -2.63
C GLY A 79 19.83 -6.44 -1.39
N ALA A 80 18.55 -6.81 -1.53
CA ALA A 80 17.65 -6.97 -0.39
C ALA A 80 18.02 -8.14 0.53
N GLY A 81 18.72 -9.15 0.00
CA GLY A 81 18.99 -10.37 0.75
C GLY A 81 17.72 -11.05 1.20
N ASP A 82 17.58 -11.33 2.49
CA ASP A 82 16.40 -11.92 3.11
C ASP A 82 15.36 -10.88 3.59
N GLU A 83 15.67 -9.57 3.49
CA GLU A 83 14.75 -8.52 3.88
C GLU A 83 13.63 -8.32 2.84
N ALA A 84 12.42 -8.04 3.32
CA ALA A 84 11.25 -7.74 2.48
C ALA A 84 11.30 -6.33 1.91
N ARG A 85 12.39 -6.02 1.22
CA ARG A 85 12.56 -4.79 0.45
C ARG A 85 12.17 -5.07 -0.99
N LEU A 86 11.00 -4.57 -1.37
CA LEU A 86 10.43 -4.73 -2.70
C LEU A 86 10.46 -3.40 -3.45
N LYS A 87 10.36 -3.50 -4.76
CA LYS A 87 10.06 -2.42 -5.68
C LYS A 87 8.70 -2.67 -6.30
N VAL A 88 7.87 -1.63 -6.38
CA VAL A 88 6.59 -1.69 -7.11
C VAL A 88 6.71 -0.82 -8.34
N ARG A 89 6.34 -1.35 -9.50
CA ARG A 89 6.38 -0.67 -10.79
C ARG A 89 4.99 -0.59 -11.39
N PHE A 90 4.58 0.64 -11.70
CA PHE A 90 3.39 0.93 -12.49
C PHE A 90 3.79 1.59 -13.80
N TYR A 91 2.97 1.42 -14.83
CA TYR A 91 3.13 2.13 -16.10
C TYR A 91 2.06 3.20 -16.20
N VAL A 92 2.49 4.41 -16.54
CA VAL A 92 1.63 5.58 -16.55
C VAL A 92 1.67 6.28 -17.91
N PRO A 93 0.56 6.86 -18.36
CA PRO A 93 -0.79 6.69 -17.83
C PRO A 93 -1.32 5.26 -18.05
N PRO A 94 -2.17 4.70 -17.16
CA PRO A 94 -2.62 3.31 -17.28
C PRO A 94 -3.36 2.96 -18.56
N PHE A 95 -3.99 3.93 -19.19
CA PHE A 95 -4.66 3.74 -20.49
C PHE A 95 -3.68 3.81 -21.68
N LEU A 96 -2.48 4.34 -21.48
CA LEU A 96 -1.40 4.39 -22.46
C LEU A 96 -0.06 4.22 -21.71
N PRO A 97 0.34 2.99 -21.39
CA PRO A 97 1.43 2.69 -20.45
C PRO A 97 2.82 2.96 -21.08
N LEU A 98 3.17 4.23 -21.19
CA LEU A 98 4.42 4.67 -21.83
C LEU A 98 5.58 4.79 -20.85
N PHE A 99 5.32 5.17 -19.60
CA PHE A 99 6.38 5.50 -18.64
C PHE A 99 6.31 4.61 -17.40
N PRO A 100 7.38 3.89 -17.06
CA PRO A 100 7.46 3.17 -15.81
C PRO A 100 7.70 4.13 -14.64
N VAL A 101 6.88 3.99 -13.59
CA VAL A 101 7.10 4.62 -12.29
C VAL A 101 7.39 3.53 -11.27
N THR A 102 8.56 3.58 -10.67
CA THR A 102 8.99 2.57 -9.69
C THR A 102 9.21 3.22 -8.33
N GLY A 103 8.63 2.62 -7.30
CA GLY A 103 8.76 3.06 -5.93
C GLY A 103 9.22 1.95 -4.98
N ASP A 104 9.80 2.35 -3.86
CA ASP A 104 10.12 1.41 -2.78
C ASP A 104 8.86 0.95 -2.08
N TYR A 105 8.83 -0.33 -1.74
CA TYR A 105 7.78 -0.97 -0.96
C TYR A 105 8.44 -1.92 0.06
N TRP A 106 8.65 -1.41 1.28
CA TRP A 106 9.29 -2.17 2.34
C TRP A 106 8.25 -2.64 3.34
N VAL A 107 8.15 -3.94 3.54
CA VAL A 107 7.32 -4.50 4.60
C VAL A 107 8.06 -4.32 5.92
N LEU A 108 7.68 -3.30 6.69
CA LEU A 108 8.33 -2.91 7.94
C LEU A 108 7.86 -3.78 9.11
N HIS A 109 6.65 -4.29 9.02
CA HIS A 109 6.07 -5.22 9.97
C HIS A 109 4.96 -6.04 9.30
N VAL A 110 4.86 -7.28 9.67
CA VAL A 110 3.73 -8.18 9.44
C VAL A 110 3.58 -9.06 10.68
N ASP A 111 2.36 -9.31 11.11
CA ASP A 111 2.11 -10.22 12.23
C ASP A 111 2.34 -11.67 11.83
N GLN A 112 2.43 -12.54 12.81
CA GLN A 112 2.74 -13.96 12.63
C GLN A 112 1.70 -14.68 11.75
N ASP A 113 0.43 -14.26 11.82
CA ASP A 113 -0.67 -14.84 11.06
C ASP A 113 -0.91 -14.15 9.70
N TYR A 114 -0.12 -13.11 9.37
CA TYR A 114 -0.28 -12.31 8.15
C TYR A 114 -1.65 -11.64 8.04
N THR A 115 -2.17 -11.13 9.15
CA THR A 115 -3.48 -10.47 9.24
C THR A 115 -3.39 -8.96 9.11
N TYR A 116 -2.28 -8.35 9.53
CA TYR A 116 -2.02 -6.91 9.35
C TYR A 116 -0.55 -6.64 9.05
N ALA A 117 -0.28 -5.51 8.42
CA ALA A 117 1.06 -5.12 8.00
C ALA A 117 1.26 -3.60 8.08
N LEU A 118 2.51 -3.20 8.31
CA LEU A 118 3.01 -1.85 8.16
C LEU A 118 3.96 -1.82 6.98
N VAL A 119 3.68 -0.96 6.02
CA VAL A 119 4.48 -0.80 4.80
C VAL A 119 4.95 0.63 4.66
N GLY A 120 6.19 0.81 4.26
CA GLY A 120 6.76 2.13 4.10
C GLY A 120 7.93 2.19 3.14
N GLN A 121 8.66 3.29 3.21
CA GLN A 121 9.82 3.59 2.34
C GLN A 121 10.92 4.28 3.13
N PRO A 122 12.20 4.11 2.75
CA PRO A 122 13.32 4.83 3.38
C PRO A 122 13.20 6.35 3.27
N SER A 123 12.50 6.84 2.25
CA SER A 123 12.28 8.28 2.04
C SER A 123 11.30 8.92 3.03
N LEU A 124 10.58 8.12 3.84
CA LEU A 124 9.53 8.53 4.76
C LEU A 124 8.34 9.27 4.09
N LYS A 125 8.24 9.25 2.77
CA LYS A 125 7.19 9.95 2.01
C LYS A 125 5.87 9.20 1.99
N TYR A 126 5.91 7.87 2.08
CA TYR A 126 4.74 7.00 2.01
C TYR A 126 4.73 6.03 3.17
N LEU A 127 3.53 5.78 3.67
CA LEU A 127 3.27 4.86 4.77
C LEU A 127 1.87 4.29 4.60
N TRP A 128 1.72 2.98 4.81
CA TRP A 128 0.44 2.29 4.77
C TRP A 128 0.30 1.35 5.96
N ILE A 129 -0.87 1.36 6.55
CA ILE A 129 -1.34 0.34 7.51
C ILE A 129 -2.37 -0.51 6.77
N LEU A 130 -2.08 -1.79 6.62
CA LEU A 130 -2.89 -2.74 5.88
C LEU A 130 -3.46 -3.80 6.81
N CYS A 131 -4.65 -4.30 6.48
CA CYS A 131 -5.32 -5.38 7.20
C CYS A 131 -6.05 -6.32 6.24
N ARG A 132 -6.19 -7.58 6.63
CA ARG A 132 -7.03 -8.55 5.89
C ARG A 132 -8.51 -8.27 6.03
N GLN A 133 -8.90 -7.51 7.04
CA GLN A 133 -10.27 -7.09 7.28
C GLN A 133 -10.42 -5.59 7.04
N THR A 134 -11.64 -5.16 6.78
CA THR A 134 -12.00 -3.75 6.57
C THR A 134 -11.84 -2.89 7.82
N GLN A 135 -11.73 -3.52 8.98
CA GLN A 135 -11.58 -2.87 10.28
C GLN A 135 -10.37 -3.45 11.03
N MET A 136 -9.76 -2.64 11.84
CA MET A 136 -8.66 -3.00 12.73
C MET A 136 -8.98 -2.47 14.13
N ASP A 137 -8.67 -3.26 15.17
CA ASP A 137 -8.82 -2.79 16.54
C ASP A 137 -7.82 -1.66 16.84
N GLU A 138 -8.24 -0.76 17.74
CA GLU A 138 -7.45 0.44 18.07
C GLU A 138 -6.10 0.10 18.74
N GLU A 139 -6.00 -0.97 19.48
CA GLU A 139 -4.74 -1.37 20.11
C GLU A 139 -3.71 -1.76 19.06
N THR A 140 -4.09 -2.61 18.10
CA THR A 140 -3.24 -3.01 16.97
C THR A 140 -2.86 -1.79 16.13
N TYR A 141 -3.82 -0.93 15.81
CA TYR A 141 -3.58 0.31 15.08
C TYR A 141 -2.53 1.18 15.78
N ASN A 142 -2.69 1.43 17.06
CA ASN A 142 -1.78 2.27 17.83
C ASN A 142 -0.37 1.67 17.94
N ARG A 143 -0.24 0.35 18.06
CA ARG A 143 1.07 -0.34 18.03
C ARG A 143 1.79 -0.12 16.70
N LEU A 144 1.07 -0.17 15.57
CA LEU A 144 1.67 0.08 14.25
C LEU A 144 2.05 1.55 14.07
N VAL A 145 1.24 2.48 14.60
CA VAL A 145 1.56 3.91 14.61
C VAL A 145 2.83 4.19 15.41
N GLU A 146 2.96 3.64 16.62
CA GLU A 146 4.18 3.81 17.43
C GLU A 146 5.40 3.21 16.72
N LYS A 147 5.26 2.03 16.10
CA LYS A 147 6.35 1.44 15.30
C LYS A 147 6.77 2.34 14.12
N ALA A 148 5.83 2.95 13.43
CA ALA A 148 6.13 3.92 12.37
C ALA A 148 6.89 5.14 12.93
N LYS A 149 6.48 5.65 14.07
CA LYS A 149 7.13 6.76 14.76
C LYS A 149 8.57 6.44 15.15
N GLU A 150 8.86 5.20 15.61
CA GLU A 150 10.22 4.75 15.89
C GLU A 150 11.14 4.84 14.67
N TYR A 151 10.61 4.61 13.46
CA TYR A 151 11.33 4.76 12.20
C TYR A 151 11.45 6.21 11.70
N GLY A 152 10.89 7.17 12.43
CA GLY A 152 10.97 8.59 12.10
C GLY A 152 9.83 9.13 11.24
N TYR A 153 8.75 8.38 11.05
CA TYR A 153 7.57 8.89 10.37
C TYR A 153 6.85 9.96 11.20
N ASP A 154 6.45 11.04 10.54
CA ASP A 154 5.53 12.03 11.09
C ASP A 154 4.10 11.47 11.06
N VAL A 155 3.76 10.71 12.11
CA VAL A 155 2.49 9.97 12.19
C VAL A 155 1.24 10.87 12.23
N GLN A 156 1.40 12.18 12.45
CA GLN A 156 0.30 13.15 12.36
C GLN A 156 -0.24 13.26 10.92
N LYS A 157 0.56 12.87 9.94
CA LYS A 157 0.16 12.81 8.53
C LYS A 157 -0.71 11.61 8.18
N LEU A 158 -0.77 10.60 9.05
CA LEU A 158 -1.63 9.43 8.81
C LEU A 158 -3.10 9.84 8.72
N LYS A 159 -3.76 9.36 7.69
CA LYS A 159 -5.21 9.49 7.48
C LYS A 159 -5.84 8.11 7.46
N LYS A 160 -6.84 7.90 8.30
CA LYS A 160 -7.66 6.67 8.23
C LYS A 160 -8.44 6.67 6.92
N THR A 161 -8.42 5.53 6.23
CA THR A 161 -9.12 5.31 4.97
C THR A 161 -10.52 4.77 5.28
N PRO A 162 -11.60 5.47 4.93
CA PRO A 162 -12.95 4.95 5.11
C PRO A 162 -13.14 3.67 4.30
N GLN A 163 -13.61 2.61 4.94
CA GLN A 163 -13.95 1.36 4.27
C GLN A 163 -15.43 1.33 3.88
N ILE A 164 -15.78 0.45 2.94
CA ILE A 164 -17.15 0.19 2.48
C ILE A 164 -17.57 -1.15 3.09
N GLU A 165 -18.72 -1.16 3.75
CA GLU A 165 -19.28 -2.36 4.38
C GLU A 165 -20.67 -2.70 3.81
N PRO A 166 -20.87 -3.89 3.26
CA PRO A 166 -19.86 -4.89 2.94
C PRO A 166 -18.90 -4.40 1.84
N PRO A 167 -17.65 -4.90 1.80
CA PRO A 167 -16.72 -4.50 0.77
C PRO A 167 -17.23 -4.96 -0.60
N PRO A 168 -17.10 -4.11 -1.66
CA PRO A 168 -17.53 -4.50 -2.99
C PRO A 168 -16.79 -5.76 -3.47
N GLU A 169 -17.53 -6.73 -3.97
CA GLU A 169 -16.97 -7.93 -4.56
C GLU A 169 -16.72 -7.72 -6.06
N GLY A 170 -15.52 -8.08 -6.50
CA GLY A 170 -15.17 -8.16 -7.91
C GLY A 170 -15.35 -6.86 -8.71
N ASP A 171 -15.86 -7.02 -9.92
CA ASP A 171 -16.07 -5.99 -10.93
C ASP A 171 -17.44 -5.25 -10.78
N GLU A 172 -18.09 -5.35 -9.66
CA GLU A 172 -19.41 -4.75 -9.44
C GLU A 172 -19.31 -3.24 -9.32
N GLY A 173 -19.84 -2.56 -10.31
CA GLY A 173 -19.92 -1.11 -10.42
C GLY A 173 -19.47 -0.61 -11.80
N PRO A 174 -19.81 0.63 -12.17
CA PRO A 174 -19.32 1.21 -13.41
C PRO A 174 -17.80 1.20 -13.38
N LYS A 175 -17.19 0.48 -14.31
CA LYS A 175 -15.75 0.43 -14.52
C LYS A 175 -15.28 1.79 -15.00
N ASP A 176 -14.98 2.65 -14.07
CA ASP A 176 -14.45 3.96 -14.38
C ASP A 176 -12.96 3.85 -14.57
N THR A 177 -12.57 4.05 -15.79
CA THR A 177 -11.27 4.49 -16.23
C THR A 177 -10.07 3.94 -15.46
N LYS A 178 -9.49 2.93 -16.00
CA LYS A 178 -8.17 2.41 -15.66
C LYS A 178 -7.23 3.58 -15.31
N GLY A 179 -7.08 3.88 -14.01
CA GLY A 179 -6.09 4.81 -13.47
C GLY A 179 -6.21 6.29 -13.79
N ILE A 180 -7.33 6.81 -14.26
CA ILE A 180 -7.51 8.28 -14.52
C ILE A 180 -7.44 9.11 -13.23
N TRP A 181 -7.75 8.52 -12.07
CA TRP A 181 -7.69 9.21 -10.78
C TRP A 181 -6.32 9.82 -10.48
N TRP A 182 -5.23 9.19 -10.87
CA TRP A 182 -3.89 9.76 -10.66
C TRP A 182 -3.57 10.90 -11.64
N LEU A 183 -4.11 10.92 -12.87
CA LEU A 183 -3.99 12.05 -13.77
C LEU A 183 -4.64 13.31 -13.20
N LYS A 184 -5.82 13.19 -12.59
CA LYS A 184 -6.49 14.30 -11.93
C LYS A 184 -5.65 14.88 -10.80
N SER A 185 -4.92 14.05 -10.05
CA SER A 185 -4.05 14.51 -8.99
C SER A 185 -2.79 15.23 -9.49
N LEU A 186 -2.27 14.84 -10.65
CA LEU A 186 -1.14 15.51 -11.29
C LEU A 186 -1.51 16.86 -11.91
N LEU A 187 -2.74 16.98 -12.41
CA LEU A 187 -3.23 18.20 -13.09
C LEU A 187 -3.80 19.26 -12.15
N GLY A 188 -3.83 19.00 -10.85
CA GLY A 188 -4.22 20.00 -9.84
C GLY A 188 -5.68 20.47 -9.91
N LYS A 189 -6.59 19.67 -10.48
CA LYS A 189 -8.02 19.98 -10.58
C LYS A 189 -8.88 18.97 -9.84
#